data_35436b52a12b5cea69e8779b3451e5be
#
_entry.id   35436b52a12b5cea69e8779b3451e5be
#
_cell.length_a   1.000
_cell.length_b   1.000
_cell.length_c   1.000
_cell.angle_alpha   90.00
_cell.angle_beta   90.00
_cell.angle_gamma   90.00
#
_symmetry.space_group_name_H-M   'P 1'
#
loop_
_entity.id
_entity.type
_entity.pdbx_description
1 polymer ?
#
loop_
_entity_poly.entity_id
_entity_poly.type
_entity_poly.pdbx_seq_one_letter_code
_entity_poly.pdbx_strand_id
1 'polypeptide(L)'
;MTTADLNKIPRDVAVMFDGVAKGYDRTNAVLSAGSSALWRIATVKALELQSGDRVLDVAGGTGTSAKAIERSGASVVALDFSSGMVAEGRRRHPAIEFVEGDAEALPFESASFNAVTVSFGLRNFANPRVAIGEMYRVLKPGGRVVICEFSHPVSPVLRFGYRAYLKRVMPLVSRLVSSHYAAYNYLFDSINDWPDQRVVSQWLRAAGFTRVGYRNLSGGIVALHRARSPEDRKVRASIGRRRSRPASPSTAAMQLNVAD
;
A
#
# COMPACT_ATOMS: atom_id res chain seq x y z
N MET A 1 -2.85 2.57 26.74
CA MET A 1 -3.05 2.37 25.27
C MET A 1 -1.79 2.86 24.59
N THR A 2 -1.05 1.98 23.95
CA THR A 2 0.11 2.33 23.15
C THR A 2 -0.36 3.17 21.96
N THR A 3 0.17 4.37 21.83
CA THR A 3 -0.12 5.26 20.72
C THR A 3 0.83 4.87 19.59
N ALA A 4 0.31 4.49 18.43
CA ALA A 4 1.14 4.27 17.24
C ALA A 4 1.89 5.57 16.92
N ASP A 5 3.18 5.45 16.64
CA ASP A 5 4.06 6.55 16.28
C ASP A 5 4.66 6.35 14.87
N LEU A 6 5.50 7.27 14.42
CA LEU A 6 6.12 7.19 13.10
C LEU A 6 7.16 6.06 12.96
N ASN A 7 7.53 5.35 14.04
CA ASN A 7 8.34 4.14 13.96
C ASN A 7 7.56 2.98 13.31
N LYS A 8 6.22 3.13 13.19
CA LYS A 8 5.31 2.21 12.48
C LYS A 8 5.49 0.75 12.91
N ILE A 9 5.60 0.55 14.24
CA ILE A 9 5.64 -0.82 14.78
C ILE A 9 4.33 -1.50 14.37
N PRO A 10 4.38 -2.60 13.58
CA PRO A 10 3.17 -3.19 12.98
C PRO A 10 2.08 -3.49 14.00
N ARG A 11 2.45 -4.02 15.18
CA ARG A 11 1.51 -4.34 16.25
C ARG A 11 0.75 -3.11 16.77
N ASP A 12 1.43 -1.97 16.95
CA ASP A 12 0.80 -0.75 17.50
C ASP A 12 -0.14 -0.13 16.45
N VAL A 13 0.24 -0.20 15.18
CA VAL A 13 -0.60 0.21 14.05
C VAL A 13 -1.85 -0.69 13.96
N ALA A 14 -1.71 -2.02 14.08
CA ALA A 14 -2.84 -2.95 14.08
C ALA A 14 -3.82 -2.66 15.22
N VAL A 15 -3.34 -2.55 16.46
CA VAL A 15 -4.16 -2.24 17.65
C VAL A 15 -4.91 -0.92 17.49
N MET A 16 -4.27 0.09 16.90
CA MET A 16 -4.93 1.37 16.62
C MET A 16 -6.09 1.19 15.62
N PHE A 17 -5.89 0.43 14.54
CA PHE A 17 -6.93 0.18 13.54
C PHE A 17 -8.04 -0.72 14.06
N ASP A 18 -7.73 -1.71 14.89
CA ASP A 18 -8.73 -2.56 15.57
C ASP A 18 -9.72 -1.71 16.36
N GLY A 19 -9.22 -0.70 17.08
CA GLY A 19 -10.04 0.19 17.89
C GLY A 19 -11.03 1.05 17.10
N VAL A 20 -10.75 1.33 15.84
CA VAL A 20 -11.59 2.21 14.98
C VAL A 20 -12.41 1.48 13.93
N ALA A 21 -12.25 0.16 13.77
CA ALA A 21 -12.79 -0.62 12.64
C ALA A 21 -14.30 -0.39 12.40
N LYS A 22 -15.13 -0.39 13.44
CA LYS A 22 -16.60 -0.25 13.32
C LYS A 22 -17.05 1.10 12.75
N GLY A 23 -16.31 2.18 13.01
CA GLY A 23 -16.66 3.54 12.58
C GLY A 23 -15.78 4.08 11.43
N TYR A 24 -14.79 3.31 11.00
CA TYR A 24 -13.71 3.75 10.12
C TYR A 24 -14.18 4.42 8.84
N ASP A 25 -15.05 3.75 8.07
CA ASP A 25 -15.51 4.26 6.79
C ASP A 25 -16.32 5.55 6.92
N ARG A 26 -17.19 5.63 7.94
CA ARG A 26 -18.01 6.82 8.20
C ARG A 26 -17.13 8.02 8.55
N THR A 27 -16.15 7.81 9.40
CA THR A 27 -15.25 8.87 9.82
C THR A 27 -14.38 9.35 8.65
N ASN A 28 -13.85 8.44 7.84
CA ASN A 28 -13.09 8.80 6.65
C ASN A 28 -13.94 9.55 5.61
N ALA A 29 -15.22 9.18 5.44
CA ALA A 29 -16.14 9.89 4.55
C ALA A 29 -16.34 11.35 5.02
N VAL A 30 -16.54 11.58 6.33
CA VAL A 30 -16.67 12.93 6.90
C VAL A 30 -15.39 13.72 6.75
N LEU A 31 -14.24 13.17 7.15
CA LEU A 31 -12.93 13.86 7.10
C LEU A 31 -12.47 14.15 5.66
N SER A 32 -12.86 13.34 4.70
CA SER A 32 -12.57 13.60 3.29
C SER A 32 -13.62 14.47 2.58
N ALA A 33 -14.63 14.95 3.31
CA ALA A 33 -15.79 15.63 2.75
C ALA A 33 -16.40 14.85 1.56
N GLY A 34 -16.49 13.50 1.69
CA GLY A 34 -17.01 12.61 0.66
C GLY A 34 -16.06 12.28 -0.49
N SER A 35 -14.89 12.93 -0.57
CA SER A 35 -13.94 12.72 -1.66
C SER A 35 -13.40 11.29 -1.74
N SER A 36 -13.39 10.53 -0.62
CA SER A 36 -12.97 9.13 -0.58
C SER A 36 -13.74 8.24 -1.55
N ALA A 37 -15.01 8.50 -1.78
CA ALA A 37 -15.83 7.78 -2.76
C ALA A 37 -15.35 8.03 -4.20
N LEU A 38 -15.01 9.28 -4.54
CA LEU A 38 -14.50 9.65 -5.85
C LEU A 38 -13.12 9.05 -6.10
N TRP A 39 -12.26 9.04 -5.08
CA TRP A 39 -10.93 8.42 -5.17
C TRP A 39 -11.02 6.90 -5.37
N ARG A 40 -11.98 6.24 -4.71
CA ARG A 40 -12.25 4.80 -4.90
C ARG A 40 -12.72 4.50 -6.33
N ILE A 41 -13.66 5.30 -6.87
CA ILE A 41 -14.09 5.16 -8.27
C ILE A 41 -12.89 5.31 -9.21
N ALA A 42 -12.03 6.31 -8.97
CA ALA A 42 -10.83 6.51 -9.77
C ALA A 42 -9.85 5.33 -9.69
N THR A 43 -9.70 4.73 -8.50
CA THR A 43 -8.85 3.55 -8.26
C THR A 43 -9.38 2.34 -9.03
N VAL A 44 -10.67 2.02 -8.88
CA VAL A 44 -11.30 0.88 -9.60
C VAL A 44 -11.18 1.07 -11.12
N LYS A 45 -11.44 2.28 -11.63
CA LYS A 45 -11.26 2.57 -13.06
C LYS A 45 -9.83 2.40 -13.54
N ALA A 46 -8.84 2.77 -12.71
CA ALA A 46 -7.43 2.66 -13.05
C ALA A 46 -6.90 1.21 -13.06
N LEU A 47 -7.58 0.30 -12.38
CA LEU A 47 -7.28 -1.13 -12.41
C LEU A 47 -7.58 -1.76 -13.77
N GLU A 48 -8.42 -1.14 -14.63
CA GLU A 48 -8.81 -1.66 -15.96
C GLU A 48 -9.20 -3.14 -15.91
N LEU A 49 -10.05 -3.50 -14.95
CA LEU A 49 -10.42 -4.87 -14.67
C LEU A 49 -11.24 -5.49 -15.80
N GLN A 50 -11.01 -6.78 -15.99
CA GLN A 50 -11.80 -7.63 -16.87
C GLN A 50 -12.55 -8.67 -16.04
N SER A 51 -13.64 -9.19 -16.59
CA SER A 51 -14.35 -10.30 -15.95
C SER A 51 -13.41 -11.50 -15.82
N GLY A 52 -13.39 -12.09 -14.61
CA GLY A 52 -12.50 -13.19 -14.27
C GLY A 52 -11.10 -12.77 -13.80
N ASP A 53 -10.76 -11.49 -13.78
CA ASP A 53 -9.54 -11.04 -13.10
C ASP A 53 -9.56 -11.42 -11.63
N ARG A 54 -8.42 -11.87 -11.09
CA ARG A 54 -8.19 -12.06 -9.66
C ARG A 54 -7.40 -10.89 -9.11
N VAL A 55 -7.97 -10.18 -8.14
CA VAL A 55 -7.43 -8.94 -7.58
C VAL A 55 -7.07 -9.13 -6.11
N LEU A 56 -5.92 -8.59 -5.69
CA LEU A 56 -5.54 -8.45 -4.29
C LEU A 56 -5.71 -6.99 -3.86
N ASP A 57 -6.53 -6.76 -2.84
CA ASP A 57 -6.69 -5.46 -2.18
C ASP A 57 -5.86 -5.49 -0.89
N VAL A 58 -4.67 -4.89 -0.92
CA VAL A 58 -3.72 -4.86 0.20
C VAL A 58 -4.08 -3.72 1.13
N ALA A 59 -4.05 -3.97 2.45
CA ALA A 59 -4.61 -3.10 3.47
C ALA A 59 -6.07 -2.76 3.15
N GLY A 60 -6.85 -3.81 2.83
CA GLY A 60 -8.23 -3.71 2.38
C GLY A 60 -9.22 -3.24 3.46
N GLY A 61 -8.79 -3.21 4.72
CA GLY A 61 -9.58 -2.75 5.85
C GLY A 61 -10.91 -3.49 5.97
N THR A 62 -12.00 -2.75 6.08
CA THR A 62 -13.36 -3.29 6.18
C THR A 62 -13.94 -3.78 4.84
N GLY A 63 -13.13 -3.79 3.76
CA GLY A 63 -13.53 -4.31 2.46
C GLY A 63 -14.34 -3.37 1.58
N THR A 64 -14.45 -2.09 1.92
CA THR A 64 -15.23 -1.12 1.13
C THR A 64 -14.68 -0.95 -0.29
N SER A 65 -13.35 -0.98 -0.48
CA SER A 65 -12.71 -0.96 -1.79
C SER A 65 -12.86 -2.31 -2.50
N ALA A 66 -12.65 -3.41 -1.79
CA ALA A 66 -12.83 -4.77 -2.30
C ALA A 66 -14.25 -4.97 -2.85
N LYS A 67 -15.28 -4.47 -2.15
CA LYS A 67 -16.69 -4.52 -2.63
C LYS A 67 -16.91 -3.71 -3.90
N ALA A 68 -16.23 -2.58 -4.05
CA ALA A 68 -16.32 -1.80 -5.28
C ALA A 68 -15.63 -2.50 -6.47
N ILE A 69 -14.53 -3.22 -6.21
CA ILE A 69 -13.82 -4.02 -7.20
C ILE A 69 -14.67 -5.23 -7.62
N GLU A 70 -15.26 -5.97 -6.67
CA GLU A 70 -16.11 -7.12 -6.94
C GLU A 70 -17.25 -6.79 -7.90
N ARG A 71 -17.83 -5.60 -7.80
CA ARG A 71 -18.90 -5.13 -8.70
C ARG A 71 -18.48 -5.01 -10.17
N SER A 72 -17.18 -5.03 -10.48
CA SER A 72 -16.68 -5.08 -11.85
C SER A 72 -16.64 -6.49 -12.46
N GLY A 73 -17.05 -7.52 -11.71
CA GLY A 73 -17.00 -8.92 -12.12
C GLY A 73 -15.66 -9.61 -11.88
N ALA A 74 -14.74 -8.95 -11.16
CA ALA A 74 -13.47 -9.55 -10.72
C ALA A 74 -13.65 -10.32 -9.40
N SER A 75 -12.86 -11.37 -9.19
CA SER A 75 -12.71 -11.98 -7.87
C SER A 75 -11.71 -11.21 -7.03
N VAL A 76 -12.02 -10.99 -5.75
CA VAL A 76 -11.21 -10.14 -4.87
C VAL A 76 -10.82 -10.90 -3.60
N VAL A 77 -9.54 -10.79 -3.25
CA VAL A 77 -9.03 -11.15 -1.94
C VAL A 77 -8.63 -9.83 -1.26
N ALA A 78 -9.18 -9.57 -0.07
CA ALA A 78 -8.80 -8.43 0.76
C ALA A 78 -7.84 -8.91 1.85
N LEU A 79 -6.64 -8.35 1.89
CA LEU A 79 -5.67 -8.65 2.94
C LEU A 79 -5.51 -7.42 3.84
N ASP A 80 -5.54 -7.64 5.15
CA ASP A 80 -5.24 -6.61 6.13
C ASP A 80 -4.47 -7.19 7.32
N PHE A 81 -3.64 -6.38 7.96
CA PHE A 81 -2.87 -6.78 9.13
C PHE A 81 -3.70 -6.73 10.42
N SER A 82 -4.76 -5.89 10.46
CA SER A 82 -5.65 -5.72 11.59
C SER A 82 -6.72 -6.81 11.61
N SER A 83 -6.69 -7.66 12.63
CA SER A 83 -7.70 -8.71 12.83
C SER A 83 -9.11 -8.13 13.00
N GLY A 84 -9.23 -6.96 13.65
CA GLY A 84 -10.50 -6.25 13.80
C GLY A 84 -11.06 -5.75 12.48
N MET A 85 -10.20 -5.25 11.56
CA MET A 85 -10.61 -4.87 10.21
C MET A 85 -11.08 -6.08 9.41
N VAL A 86 -10.34 -7.19 9.44
CA VAL A 86 -10.68 -8.45 8.78
C VAL A 86 -12.01 -9.00 9.29
N ALA A 87 -12.21 -9.03 10.61
CA ALA A 87 -13.45 -9.51 11.23
C ALA A 87 -14.67 -8.66 10.81
N GLU A 88 -14.52 -7.33 10.82
CA GLU A 88 -15.58 -6.42 10.39
C GLU A 88 -15.83 -6.54 8.89
N GLY A 89 -14.80 -6.73 8.08
CA GLY A 89 -14.91 -6.96 6.64
C GLY A 89 -15.70 -8.23 6.30
N ARG A 90 -15.36 -9.35 6.94
CA ARG A 90 -16.10 -10.63 6.80
C ARG A 90 -17.57 -10.49 7.20
N ARG A 91 -17.84 -9.74 8.27
CA ARG A 91 -19.22 -9.49 8.71
C ARG A 91 -20.01 -8.67 7.67
N ARG A 92 -19.41 -7.66 7.06
CA ARG A 92 -20.08 -6.76 6.09
C ARG A 92 -20.20 -7.36 4.70
N HIS A 93 -19.20 -8.11 4.29
CA HIS A 93 -19.04 -8.61 2.93
C HIS A 93 -18.71 -10.11 2.92
N PRO A 94 -19.66 -10.98 3.33
CA PRO A 94 -19.41 -12.42 3.51
C PRO A 94 -19.03 -13.16 2.21
N ALA A 95 -19.28 -12.56 1.05
CA ALA A 95 -18.90 -13.13 -0.25
C ALA A 95 -17.44 -12.81 -0.66
N ILE A 96 -16.76 -11.91 0.06
CA ILE A 96 -15.38 -11.52 -0.23
C ILE A 96 -14.45 -12.35 0.67
N GLU A 97 -13.38 -12.88 0.09
CA GLU A 97 -12.31 -13.54 0.82
C GLU A 97 -11.48 -12.49 1.58
N PHE A 98 -11.38 -12.65 2.93
CA PHE A 98 -10.53 -11.82 3.78
C PHE A 98 -9.41 -12.65 4.38
N VAL A 99 -8.18 -12.18 4.24
CA VAL A 99 -6.97 -12.80 4.77
C VAL A 99 -6.30 -11.83 5.75
N GLU A 100 -6.02 -12.32 6.96
CA GLU A 100 -5.16 -11.60 7.90
C GLU A 100 -3.71 -11.87 7.51
N GLY A 101 -2.90 -10.81 7.30
CA GLY A 101 -1.52 -11.00 6.87
C GLY A 101 -0.75 -9.70 6.71
N ASP A 102 0.58 -9.85 6.65
CA ASP A 102 1.52 -8.75 6.48
C ASP A 102 1.74 -8.47 4.99
N ALA A 103 1.61 -7.20 4.59
CA ALA A 103 1.89 -6.75 3.24
C ALA A 103 3.38 -6.86 2.85
N GLU A 104 4.27 -6.92 3.84
CA GLU A 104 5.72 -7.09 3.64
C GLU A 104 6.13 -8.57 3.49
N ALA A 105 5.18 -9.51 3.73
CA ALA A 105 5.36 -10.95 3.57
C ALA A 105 4.03 -11.58 3.10
N LEU A 106 3.57 -11.26 1.90
CA LEU A 106 2.27 -11.68 1.39
C LEU A 106 2.14 -13.22 1.33
N PRO A 107 1.11 -13.82 1.98
CA PRO A 107 0.94 -15.28 2.07
C PRO A 107 0.35 -15.87 0.78
N PHE A 108 0.84 -15.43 -0.36
CA PHE A 108 0.39 -15.86 -1.69
C PHE A 108 1.58 -16.27 -2.55
N GLU A 109 1.34 -17.20 -3.45
CA GLU A 109 2.33 -17.61 -4.45
C GLU A 109 2.66 -16.48 -5.42
N SER A 110 3.85 -16.55 -6.01
CA SER A 110 4.25 -15.64 -7.09
C SER A 110 3.31 -15.79 -8.29
N ALA A 111 3.04 -14.67 -8.98
CA ALA A 111 2.21 -14.64 -10.18
C ALA A 111 0.77 -15.18 -9.98
N SER A 112 0.15 -14.91 -8.83
CA SER A 112 -1.21 -15.36 -8.48
C SER A 112 -2.31 -14.38 -8.91
N PHE A 113 -2.01 -13.09 -9.03
CA PHE A 113 -3.02 -12.04 -9.23
C PHE A 113 -2.85 -11.32 -10.57
N ASN A 114 -3.98 -10.95 -11.18
CA ASN A 114 -4.02 -10.13 -12.40
C ASN A 114 -3.84 -8.63 -12.08
N ALA A 115 -4.30 -8.22 -10.89
CA ALA A 115 -4.11 -6.86 -10.40
C ALA A 115 -3.89 -6.84 -8.88
N VAL A 116 -3.16 -5.84 -8.40
CA VAL A 116 -2.97 -5.55 -6.97
C VAL A 116 -3.30 -4.09 -6.75
N THR A 117 -3.99 -3.79 -5.66
CA THR A 117 -4.25 -2.41 -5.24
C THR A 117 -3.95 -2.20 -3.78
N VAL A 118 -3.61 -0.98 -3.41
CA VAL A 118 -3.57 -0.51 -2.02
C VAL A 118 -4.13 0.91 -1.99
N SER A 119 -5.06 1.14 -1.07
CA SER A 119 -5.69 2.45 -0.90
C SER A 119 -5.51 2.94 0.53
N PHE A 120 -4.76 4.03 0.70
CA PHE A 120 -4.49 4.70 1.99
C PHE A 120 -3.85 3.82 3.07
N GLY A 121 -3.21 2.71 2.66
CA GLY A 121 -2.53 1.76 3.53
C GLY A 121 -1.00 1.85 3.47
N LEU A 122 -0.44 2.18 2.30
CA LEU A 122 1.00 2.07 2.03
C LEU A 122 1.87 2.89 2.99
N ARG A 123 1.42 4.07 3.41
CA ARG A 123 2.14 4.94 4.35
C ARG A 123 2.25 4.34 5.76
N ASN A 124 1.41 3.37 6.09
CA ASN A 124 1.36 2.72 7.41
C ASN A 124 2.28 1.50 7.52
N PHE A 125 2.85 1.02 6.41
CA PHE A 125 3.78 -0.10 6.43
C PHE A 125 5.12 0.32 7.03
N ALA A 126 5.77 -0.58 7.75
CA ALA A 126 7.11 -0.34 8.31
C ALA A 126 8.11 -0.14 7.19
N ASN A 127 8.04 -0.96 6.13
CA ASN A 127 8.89 -0.84 4.96
C ASN A 127 8.06 -0.87 3.64
N PRO A 128 7.54 0.28 3.19
CA PRO A 128 6.74 0.35 1.97
C PRO A 128 7.42 -0.22 0.71
N ARG A 129 8.76 -0.18 0.65
CA ARG A 129 9.51 -0.72 -0.50
C ARG A 129 9.49 -2.24 -0.54
N VAL A 130 9.54 -2.89 0.62
CA VAL A 130 9.41 -4.36 0.73
C VAL A 130 8.02 -4.76 0.30
N ALA A 131 6.98 -4.09 0.79
CA ALA A 131 5.60 -4.36 0.40
C ALA A 131 5.37 -4.17 -1.11
N ILE A 132 5.95 -3.13 -1.73
CA ILE A 132 5.91 -2.94 -3.19
C ILE A 132 6.61 -4.11 -3.92
N GLY A 133 7.71 -4.63 -3.38
CA GLY A 133 8.39 -5.83 -3.88
C GLY A 133 7.50 -7.08 -3.83
N GLU A 134 6.79 -7.28 -2.73
CA GLU A 134 5.83 -8.37 -2.56
C GLU A 134 4.62 -8.23 -3.52
N MET A 135 4.07 -7.02 -3.67
CA MET A 135 3.03 -6.75 -4.68
C MET A 135 3.53 -7.07 -6.09
N TYR A 136 4.79 -6.77 -6.40
CA TYR A 136 5.40 -7.16 -7.67
C TYR A 136 5.53 -8.68 -7.80
N ARG A 137 5.93 -9.38 -6.75
CA ARG A 137 6.11 -10.84 -6.74
C ARG A 137 4.81 -11.58 -7.03
N VAL A 138 3.72 -11.19 -6.37
CA VAL A 138 2.43 -11.88 -6.50
C VAL A 138 1.67 -11.54 -7.78
N LEU A 139 2.05 -10.49 -8.50
CA LEU A 139 1.46 -10.15 -9.78
C LEU A 139 1.90 -11.09 -10.90
N LYS A 140 0.97 -11.50 -11.75
CA LYS A 140 1.24 -12.20 -13.01
C LYS A 140 2.07 -11.29 -13.96
N PRO A 141 2.80 -11.86 -14.92
CA PRO A 141 3.35 -11.10 -16.03
C PRO A 141 2.26 -10.25 -16.70
N GLY A 142 2.57 -8.99 -17.02
CA GLY A 142 1.59 -8.04 -17.55
C GLY A 142 0.57 -7.48 -16.54
N GLY A 143 0.56 -8.02 -15.32
CA GLY A 143 -0.36 -7.62 -14.26
C GLY A 143 -0.20 -6.15 -13.86
N ARG A 144 -1.21 -5.61 -13.20
CA ARG A 144 -1.34 -4.18 -12.89
C ARG A 144 -1.23 -3.91 -11.39
N VAL A 145 -0.52 -2.86 -11.00
CA VAL A 145 -0.59 -2.31 -9.65
C VAL A 145 -1.21 -0.92 -9.69
N VAL A 146 -2.11 -0.64 -8.74
CA VAL A 146 -2.69 0.69 -8.53
C VAL A 146 -2.56 1.05 -7.06
N ILE A 147 -1.92 2.18 -6.77
CA ILE A 147 -1.73 2.72 -5.42
C ILE A 147 -2.45 4.06 -5.33
N CYS A 148 -3.42 4.16 -4.45
CA CYS A 148 -4.11 5.40 -4.11
C CYS A 148 -3.66 5.83 -2.71
N GLU A 149 -2.88 6.92 -2.61
CA GLU A 149 -2.33 7.34 -1.32
C GLU A 149 -2.30 8.87 -1.21
N PHE A 150 -2.31 9.36 0.02
CA PHE A 150 -2.08 10.77 0.29
C PHE A 150 -0.76 11.24 -0.33
N SER A 151 -0.70 12.51 -0.64
CA SER A 151 0.48 13.12 -1.24
C SER A 151 0.50 14.62 -0.98
N HIS A 152 1.41 15.33 -1.63
CA HIS A 152 1.56 16.77 -1.44
C HIS A 152 0.87 17.55 -2.56
N PRO A 153 -0.03 18.51 -2.24
CA PRO A 153 -0.64 19.39 -3.21
C PRO A 153 0.41 20.09 -4.11
N VAL A 154 0.13 20.13 -5.42
CA VAL A 154 1.06 20.71 -6.37
C VAL A 154 1.10 22.24 -6.30
N SER A 155 -0.04 22.88 -6.02
CA SER A 155 -0.13 24.33 -5.85
C SER A 155 0.35 24.76 -4.45
N PRO A 156 1.24 25.76 -4.33
CA PRO A 156 1.67 26.28 -3.03
C PRO A 156 0.49 26.82 -2.19
N VAL A 157 -0.48 27.47 -2.81
CA VAL A 157 -1.66 28.01 -2.15
C VAL A 157 -2.53 26.87 -1.58
N LEU A 158 -2.79 25.85 -2.40
CA LEU A 158 -3.55 24.68 -1.94
C LEU A 158 -2.80 23.92 -0.83
N ARG A 159 -1.48 23.83 -0.94
CA ARG A 159 -0.62 23.19 0.09
C ARG A 159 -0.71 23.95 1.42
N PHE A 160 -0.67 25.28 1.39
CA PHE A 160 -0.84 26.08 2.60
C PHE A 160 -2.22 25.86 3.23
N GLY A 161 -3.29 25.97 2.43
CA GLY A 161 -4.67 25.74 2.90
C GLY A 161 -4.88 24.32 3.43
N TYR A 162 -4.36 23.30 2.75
CA TYR A 162 -4.45 21.92 3.18
C TYR A 162 -3.71 21.65 4.49
N ARG A 163 -2.52 22.21 4.67
CA ARG A 163 -1.78 22.15 5.96
C ARG A 163 -2.55 22.82 7.09
N ALA A 164 -3.14 23.98 6.84
CA ALA A 164 -3.97 24.68 7.82
C ALA A 164 -5.22 23.84 8.19
N TYR A 165 -5.87 23.21 7.22
CA TYR A 165 -6.98 22.28 7.41
C TYR A 165 -6.56 21.11 8.31
N LEU A 166 -5.49 20.40 7.96
CA LEU A 166 -4.98 19.26 8.71
C LEU A 166 -4.60 19.65 10.16
N LYS A 167 -4.01 20.82 10.35
CA LYS A 167 -3.52 21.26 11.68
C LYS A 167 -4.61 21.83 12.58
N ARG A 168 -5.62 22.52 12.03
CA ARG A 168 -6.63 23.25 12.80
C ARG A 168 -8.01 22.66 12.76
N VAL A 169 -8.47 22.23 11.57
CA VAL A 169 -9.86 21.79 11.36
C VAL A 169 -10.00 20.31 11.67
N MET A 170 -9.11 19.48 11.15
CA MET A 170 -9.20 18.04 11.29
C MET A 170 -9.23 17.56 12.76
N PRO A 171 -8.43 18.10 13.71
CA PRO A 171 -8.51 17.72 15.12
C PRO A 171 -9.86 18.08 15.77
N LEU A 172 -10.48 19.19 15.37
CA LEU A 172 -11.80 19.58 15.88
C LEU A 172 -12.88 18.64 15.38
N VAL A 173 -12.88 18.34 14.07
CA VAL A 173 -13.86 17.42 13.44
C VAL A 173 -13.68 16.01 14.01
N SER A 174 -12.44 15.53 14.16
CA SER A 174 -12.19 14.21 14.71
C SER A 174 -12.69 14.03 16.14
N ARG A 175 -12.58 15.04 16.99
CA ARG A 175 -13.15 15.03 18.36
C ARG A 175 -14.67 14.89 18.38
N LEU A 176 -15.35 15.44 17.37
CA LEU A 176 -16.82 15.39 17.27
C LEU A 176 -17.32 14.05 16.69
N VAL A 177 -16.50 13.39 15.86
CA VAL A 177 -16.93 12.22 15.07
C VAL A 177 -16.36 10.90 15.61
N SER A 178 -15.28 10.94 16.39
CA SER A 178 -14.60 9.76 16.90
C SER A 178 -14.11 9.91 18.33
N SER A 179 -14.26 8.84 19.11
CA SER A 179 -13.66 8.70 20.45
C SER A 179 -12.14 8.41 20.43
N HIS A 180 -11.55 8.19 19.24
CA HIS A 180 -10.15 7.76 19.09
C HIS A 180 -9.25 8.88 18.56
N TYR A 181 -9.08 9.94 19.32
CA TYR A 181 -8.27 11.11 18.94
C TYR A 181 -6.81 10.78 18.56
N ALA A 182 -6.20 9.81 19.21
CA ALA A 182 -4.82 9.38 18.93
C ALA A 182 -4.61 8.90 17.47
N ALA A 183 -5.60 8.20 16.90
CA ALA A 183 -5.53 7.72 15.52
C ALA A 183 -5.49 8.88 14.49
N TYR A 184 -6.07 10.02 14.81
CA TYR A 184 -6.08 11.19 13.92
C TYR A 184 -4.82 12.02 13.98
N ASN A 185 -4.16 12.08 15.15
CA ASN A 185 -2.82 12.66 15.25
C ASN A 185 -1.84 11.83 14.41
N TYR A 186 -1.87 10.51 14.53
CA TYR A 186 -1.09 9.62 13.70
C TYR A 186 -1.37 9.82 12.21
N LEU A 187 -2.64 9.98 11.82
CA LEU A 187 -3.01 10.26 10.42
C LEU A 187 -2.36 11.56 9.92
N PHE A 188 -2.40 12.64 10.71
CA PHE A 188 -1.77 13.91 10.39
C PHE A 188 -0.25 13.75 10.20
N ASP A 189 0.42 13.14 11.18
CA ASP A 189 1.87 12.96 11.18
C ASP A 189 2.31 12.06 10.01
N SER A 190 1.59 10.95 9.78
CA SER A 190 1.89 10.02 8.69
C SER A 190 1.70 10.63 7.30
N ILE A 191 0.75 11.56 7.12
CA ILE A 191 0.59 12.30 5.85
C ILE A 191 1.74 13.30 5.64
N ASN A 192 2.15 14.02 6.68
CA ASN A 192 3.23 15.01 6.56
C ASN A 192 4.59 14.37 6.30
N ASP A 193 4.84 13.19 6.88
CA ASP A 193 6.10 12.44 6.71
C ASP A 193 6.12 11.63 5.39
N TRP A 194 4.98 11.46 4.73
CA TRP A 194 4.87 10.68 3.50
C TRP A 194 5.52 11.43 2.32
N PRO A 195 6.28 10.72 1.46
CA PRO A 195 6.96 11.34 0.34
C PRO A 195 5.99 11.76 -0.78
N ASP A 196 6.51 12.57 -1.70
CA ASP A 196 5.77 13.02 -2.87
C ASP A 196 5.56 11.92 -3.92
N GLN A 197 4.76 12.22 -4.93
CA GLN A 197 4.37 11.31 -6.01
C GLN A 197 5.57 10.77 -6.80
N ARG A 198 6.64 11.55 -6.91
CA ARG A 198 7.84 11.19 -7.69
C ARG A 198 8.63 10.10 -6.97
N VAL A 199 8.75 10.22 -5.66
CA VAL A 199 9.47 9.23 -4.82
C VAL A 199 8.76 7.88 -4.86
N VAL A 200 7.44 7.84 -4.71
CA VAL A 200 6.66 6.59 -4.82
C VAL A 200 6.81 5.97 -6.22
N SER A 201 6.80 6.81 -7.26
CA SER A 201 7.06 6.33 -8.63
C SER A 201 8.47 5.75 -8.81
N GLN A 202 9.48 6.29 -8.12
CA GLN A 202 10.83 5.72 -8.11
C GLN A 202 10.88 4.36 -7.41
N TRP A 203 10.16 4.19 -6.30
CA TRP A 203 10.06 2.89 -5.60
C TRP A 203 9.44 1.82 -6.49
N LEU A 204 8.37 2.16 -7.23
CA LEU A 204 7.76 1.25 -8.20
C LEU A 204 8.76 0.83 -9.29
N ARG A 205 9.51 1.79 -9.86
CA ARG A 205 10.55 1.46 -10.88
C ARG A 205 11.67 0.60 -10.29
N ALA A 206 12.11 0.90 -9.07
CA ALA A 206 13.14 0.13 -8.37
C ALA A 206 12.72 -1.32 -8.11
N ALA A 207 11.43 -1.56 -7.81
CA ALA A 207 10.87 -2.90 -7.66
C ALA A 207 10.74 -3.68 -8.97
N GLY A 208 10.93 -3.03 -10.12
CA GLY A 208 10.90 -3.67 -11.44
C GLY A 208 9.65 -3.41 -12.26
N PHE A 209 8.73 -2.59 -11.79
CA PHE A 209 7.56 -2.19 -12.56
C PHE A 209 7.93 -1.32 -13.76
N THR A 210 7.15 -1.47 -14.82
CA THR A 210 7.21 -0.67 -16.06
C THR A 210 5.94 0.16 -16.21
N ARG A 211 5.93 1.09 -17.19
CA ARG A 211 4.80 1.99 -17.47
C ARG A 211 4.32 2.71 -16.20
N VAL A 212 5.27 3.11 -15.36
CA VAL A 212 4.99 3.82 -14.10
C VAL A 212 4.56 5.24 -14.38
N GLY A 213 3.36 5.57 -13.96
CA GLY A 213 2.80 6.92 -14.03
C GLY A 213 1.95 7.22 -12.81
N TYR A 214 1.62 8.49 -12.61
CA TYR A 214 0.67 8.91 -11.58
C TYR A 214 -0.25 10.02 -12.08
N ARG A 215 -1.41 10.13 -11.44
CA ARG A 215 -2.36 11.22 -11.61
C ARG A 215 -2.69 11.83 -10.25
N ASN A 216 -2.64 13.15 -10.18
CA ASN A 216 -3.07 13.88 -9.00
C ASN A 216 -4.60 13.93 -8.93
N LEU A 217 -5.14 13.62 -7.76
CA LEU A 217 -6.54 13.77 -7.41
C LEU A 217 -6.66 14.90 -6.38
N SER A 218 -7.77 15.64 -6.41
CA SER A 218 -8.02 16.76 -5.48
C SER A 218 -6.81 17.72 -5.40
N GLY A 219 -6.27 18.13 -6.57
CA GLY A 219 -5.14 19.06 -6.62
C GLY A 219 -3.81 18.51 -6.09
N GLY A 220 -3.69 17.19 -5.93
CA GLY A 220 -2.48 16.52 -5.44
C GLY A 220 -2.53 16.18 -3.94
N ILE A 221 -3.66 16.39 -3.27
CA ILE A 221 -3.91 15.87 -1.90
C ILE A 221 -3.78 14.35 -1.89
N VAL A 222 -4.22 13.70 -2.97
CA VAL A 222 -4.08 12.27 -3.22
C VAL A 222 -3.39 12.06 -4.56
N ALA A 223 -2.53 11.07 -4.64
CA ALA A 223 -1.94 10.60 -5.88
C ALA A 223 -2.39 9.16 -6.17
N LEU A 224 -2.79 8.93 -7.42
CA LEU A 224 -3.11 7.63 -7.94
C LEU A 224 -1.96 7.17 -8.84
N HIS A 225 -1.12 6.27 -8.33
CA HIS A 225 -0.04 5.66 -9.09
C HIS A 225 -0.55 4.42 -9.80
N ARG A 226 -0.03 4.20 -10.99
CA ARG A 226 -0.30 3.01 -11.79
C ARG A 226 0.97 2.52 -12.44
N ALA A 227 1.16 1.19 -12.45
CA ALA A 227 2.27 0.57 -13.10
C ALA A 227 1.91 -0.86 -13.56
N ARG A 228 2.76 -1.47 -14.39
CA ARG A 228 2.59 -2.85 -14.86
C ARG A 228 3.82 -3.69 -14.54
N SER A 229 3.57 -4.93 -14.19
CA SER A 229 4.60 -5.97 -14.23
C SER A 229 5.00 -6.22 -15.69
N PRO A 230 6.29 -6.38 -16.02
CA PRO A 230 6.71 -6.76 -17.37
C PRO A 230 6.02 -8.05 -17.83
N GLU A 231 5.71 -8.13 -19.12
CA GLU A 231 5.15 -9.36 -19.72
C GLU A 231 6.18 -10.48 -19.74
N ASP A 232 7.46 -10.13 -19.95
CA ASP A 232 8.58 -11.07 -19.94
C ASP A 232 9.44 -10.93 -18.69
N ARG A 233 9.15 -11.74 -17.66
CA ARG A 233 9.91 -11.76 -16.40
C ARG A 233 11.19 -12.59 -16.45
N LYS A 234 11.39 -13.45 -17.46
CA LYS A 234 12.52 -14.40 -17.50
C LYS A 234 13.87 -13.72 -17.63
N VAL A 235 13.95 -12.55 -18.24
CA VAL A 235 15.22 -11.82 -18.47
C VAL A 235 15.80 -11.19 -17.20
N ARG A 236 15.00 -10.78 -16.24
CA ARG A 236 15.53 -10.09 -15.03
C ARG A 236 15.94 -11.02 -13.88
N ALA A 237 15.37 -12.20 -13.77
CA ALA A 237 15.81 -13.21 -12.79
C ALA A 237 17.25 -13.67 -13.03
N SER A 238 17.72 -13.67 -14.29
CA SER A 238 19.09 -14.02 -14.66
C SER A 238 20.11 -12.92 -14.32
N ILE A 239 19.71 -11.67 -14.34
CA ILE A 239 20.58 -10.51 -14.02
C ILE A 239 20.77 -10.37 -12.51
N GLY A 240 19.75 -10.63 -11.69
CA GLY A 240 19.82 -10.62 -10.23
C GLY A 240 20.71 -11.72 -9.67
N ARG A 241 20.69 -12.91 -10.27
CA ARG A 241 21.53 -14.05 -9.84
C ARG A 241 23.02 -13.90 -10.21
N ARG A 242 23.38 -13.05 -11.18
CA ARG A 242 24.78 -12.79 -11.52
C ARG A 242 25.48 -11.84 -10.54
N ARG A 243 24.74 -11.03 -9.77
CA ARG A 243 25.31 -10.11 -8.78
C ARG A 243 25.51 -10.70 -7.39
N SER A 244 25.01 -11.90 -7.11
CA SER A 244 25.12 -12.57 -5.81
C SER A 244 26.06 -13.77 -5.78
N ARG A 245 26.97 -13.92 -6.75
CA ARG A 245 28.04 -14.93 -6.65
C ARG A 245 29.18 -14.33 -5.81
N PRO A 246 29.44 -14.83 -4.59
CA PRO A 246 30.63 -14.44 -3.87
C PRO A 246 31.85 -14.93 -4.65
N ALA A 247 32.89 -14.10 -4.72
CA ALA A 247 34.18 -14.48 -5.29
C ALA A 247 34.71 -15.68 -4.53
N SER A 248 35.03 -16.76 -5.21
CA SER A 248 35.73 -17.93 -4.66
C SER A 248 37.08 -17.49 -4.13
N PRO A 249 37.48 -17.93 -2.93
CA PRO A 249 38.81 -17.64 -2.43
C PRO A 249 39.83 -18.37 -3.31
N SER A 250 40.79 -17.62 -3.84
CA SER A 250 41.98 -18.14 -4.53
C SER A 250 42.81 -18.95 -3.57
N THR A 251 42.95 -20.24 -3.83
CA THR A 251 43.87 -21.14 -3.13
C THR A 251 45.29 -20.87 -3.66
N ALA A 252 46.00 -19.94 -3.04
CA ALA A 252 47.44 -19.83 -3.20
C ALA A 252 48.10 -20.87 -2.31
N ALA A 253 48.54 -21.96 -2.92
CA ALA A 253 49.35 -22.97 -2.26
C ALA A 253 50.72 -22.36 -1.87
N MET A 254 50.98 -22.29 -0.57
CA MET A 254 52.30 -21.95 -0.01
C MET A 254 53.08 -23.24 0.10
N GLN A 255 54.00 -23.47 -0.85
CA GLN A 255 55.05 -24.47 -0.72
C GLN A 255 56.07 -23.93 0.29
N LEU A 256 56.20 -24.58 1.43
CA LEU A 256 57.31 -24.47 2.35
C LEU A 256 58.37 -25.50 1.91
N ASN A 257 59.47 -24.99 1.39
CA ASN A 257 60.73 -25.75 1.29
C ASN A 257 61.34 -25.89 2.68
N VAL A 258 61.57 -27.12 3.10
CA VAL A 258 62.55 -27.50 4.19
C VAL A 258 63.83 -27.95 3.53
N ALA A 259 64.89 -27.30 3.84
CA ALA A 259 66.27 -27.81 3.66
C ALA A 259 67.15 -27.29 4.83
N ASP A 260 67.77 -28.28 5.50
CA ASP A 260 68.85 -28.26 6.44
C ASP A 260 68.70 -27.54 7.77
#